data_226c8028443147255f594d43a30640fe
#
_entry.id   226c8028443147255f594d43a30640fe
#
_cell.length_a   1.000
_cell.length_b   1.000
_cell.length_c   1.000
_cell.angle_alpha   90.00
_cell.angle_beta   90.00
_cell.angle_gamma   90.00
#
_symmetry.space_group_name_H-M   'P 1'
#
loop_
_entity.id
_entity.type
_entity.pdbx_description
1 polymer ?
#
loop_
_entity_poly.entity_id
_entity_poly.type
_entity_poly.pdbx_seq_one_letter_code
_entity_poly.pdbx_strand_id
1 'polypeptide(L)'
;MRIRRKTLANGNVSLYLAIYINGRREYEFLKLYLVPEKTRADKERNKQTLALAGSIKAQRIVDIQRGAHGFKEDSREDTLFYDYYNALSEKRKKKESSGNFGNWASCLRHLMKYDPRQSLTFADITPKWVQGFRDYLENSAEAFGCDRRVRRERRPLSQNSKHSYFNKLRTCLRQAYEDGIIRTNPMRGISGFSTREGTREYLTLEEVRAMAGTDCDYPEIKRAFLFACLTGLRRSDVEKLS
;
A
#
# COMPACT_ATOMS: atom_id res chain seq x y z
N MET A 1 -20.26 -26.31 5.14
CA MET A 1 -19.60 -26.06 3.85
C MET A 1 -20.01 -27.08 2.81
N ARG A 2 -20.42 -26.62 1.59
CA ARG A 2 -20.85 -27.50 0.50
C ARG A 2 -20.26 -27.01 -0.82
N ILE A 3 -19.84 -27.99 -1.69
CA ILE A 3 -19.47 -27.69 -3.07
C ILE A 3 -20.76 -27.46 -3.87
N ARG A 4 -20.85 -26.34 -4.57
CA ARG A 4 -21.96 -25.97 -5.42
C ARG A 4 -21.48 -25.85 -6.88
N ARG A 5 -22.42 -25.95 -7.81
CA ARG A 5 -22.20 -25.95 -9.25
C ARG A 5 -22.95 -24.77 -9.87
N LYS A 6 -22.32 -24.06 -10.80
CA LYS A 6 -22.93 -23.00 -11.60
C LYS A 6 -22.66 -23.27 -13.08
N THR A 7 -23.69 -23.51 -13.86
CA THR A 7 -23.58 -23.69 -15.30
C THR A 7 -23.21 -22.35 -15.95
N LEU A 8 -22.25 -22.37 -16.86
CA LEU A 8 -21.80 -21.23 -17.65
C LEU A 8 -22.43 -21.30 -19.07
N ALA A 9 -22.46 -20.16 -19.76
CA ALA A 9 -23.01 -20.04 -21.10
C ALA A 9 -22.32 -20.95 -22.14
N ASN A 10 -21.04 -21.31 -21.90
CA ASN A 10 -20.27 -22.22 -22.77
C ASN A 10 -20.52 -23.72 -22.49
N GLY A 11 -21.50 -24.07 -21.66
CA GLY A 11 -21.83 -25.45 -21.30
C GLY A 11 -20.94 -26.06 -20.21
N ASN A 12 -19.88 -25.40 -19.78
CA ASN A 12 -19.06 -25.85 -18.66
C ASN A 12 -19.74 -25.53 -17.31
N VAL A 13 -19.36 -26.25 -16.26
CA VAL A 13 -19.88 -26.05 -14.91
C VAL A 13 -18.78 -25.57 -13.99
N SER A 14 -18.88 -24.34 -13.49
CA SER A 14 -17.98 -23.76 -12.49
C SER A 14 -18.28 -24.32 -11.11
N LEU A 15 -17.24 -24.71 -10.36
CA LEU A 15 -17.35 -25.17 -8.98
C LEU A 15 -17.03 -24.03 -7.99
N TYR A 16 -17.83 -23.96 -6.92
CA TYR A 16 -17.59 -23.00 -5.82
C TYR A 16 -17.98 -23.61 -4.47
N LEU A 17 -17.36 -23.12 -3.41
CA LEU A 17 -17.71 -23.46 -2.04
C LEU A 17 -18.77 -22.49 -1.51
N ALA A 18 -19.85 -23.02 -0.97
CA ALA A 18 -20.81 -22.28 -0.17
C ALA A 18 -20.46 -22.52 1.30
N ILE A 19 -20.01 -21.48 1.97
CA ILE A 19 -19.53 -21.46 3.37
C ILE A 19 -20.58 -20.72 4.20
N TYR A 20 -20.92 -21.25 5.36
CA TYR A 20 -21.80 -20.58 6.29
C TYR A 20 -21.07 -20.43 7.62
N ILE A 21 -20.72 -19.18 7.99
CA ILE A 21 -19.97 -18.85 9.18
C ILE A 21 -20.65 -17.65 9.85
N ASN A 22 -20.83 -17.70 11.16
CA ASN A 22 -21.35 -16.60 11.97
C ASN A 22 -22.65 -15.97 11.42
N GLY A 23 -23.58 -16.80 10.93
CA GLY A 23 -24.85 -16.33 10.39
C GLY A 23 -24.80 -15.76 8.97
N ARG A 24 -23.65 -15.73 8.33
CA ARG A 24 -23.47 -15.20 6.96
C ARG A 24 -23.10 -16.31 5.97
N ARG A 25 -23.58 -16.16 4.74
CA ARG A 25 -23.20 -17.03 3.63
C ARG A 25 -22.11 -16.36 2.80
N GLU A 26 -21.00 -17.07 2.62
CA GLU A 26 -19.91 -16.66 1.74
C GLU A 26 -19.74 -17.67 0.61
N TYR A 27 -19.29 -17.19 -0.56
CA TYR A 27 -19.08 -18.01 -1.73
C TYR A 27 -17.64 -17.84 -2.21
N GLU A 28 -16.88 -18.95 -2.25
CA GLU A 28 -15.51 -19.00 -2.76
C GLU A 28 -15.48 -19.75 -4.09
N PHE A 29 -15.20 -19.05 -5.19
CA PHE A 29 -15.08 -19.68 -6.51
C PHE A 29 -13.72 -20.35 -6.64
N LEU A 30 -13.73 -21.68 -6.90
CA LEU A 30 -12.50 -22.49 -6.95
C LEU A 30 -11.72 -22.34 -8.25
N LYS A 31 -12.28 -21.69 -9.27
CA LYS A 31 -11.76 -21.64 -10.65
C LYS A 31 -11.55 -23.04 -11.26
N LEU A 32 -12.29 -24.01 -10.79
CA LEU A 32 -12.36 -25.37 -11.30
C LEU A 32 -13.64 -25.53 -12.13
N TYR A 33 -13.50 -26.18 -13.28
CA TYR A 33 -14.59 -26.32 -14.25
C TYR A 33 -14.78 -27.78 -14.63
N LEU A 34 -16.03 -28.24 -14.65
CA LEU A 34 -16.40 -29.52 -15.26
C LEU A 34 -16.77 -29.25 -16.70
N VAL A 35 -16.33 -30.12 -17.59
CA VAL A 35 -16.66 -30.11 -19.01
C VAL A 35 -17.85 -31.03 -19.31
N PRO A 36 -18.64 -30.77 -20.36
CA PRO A 36 -19.69 -31.71 -20.81
C PRO A 36 -19.10 -33.09 -21.09
N GLU A 37 -19.70 -34.16 -20.53
CA GLU A 37 -19.21 -35.53 -20.63
C GLU A 37 -19.60 -36.15 -22.00
N LYS A 38 -18.75 -35.94 -22.99
CA LYS A 38 -18.95 -36.54 -24.34
C LYS A 38 -18.08 -37.78 -24.55
N THR A 39 -16.93 -37.85 -23.89
CA THR A 39 -15.96 -38.93 -24.02
C THR A 39 -15.61 -39.55 -22.66
N ARG A 40 -15.01 -40.76 -22.71
CA ARG A 40 -14.46 -41.39 -21.48
C ARG A 40 -13.37 -40.53 -20.81
N ALA A 41 -12.59 -39.81 -21.61
CA ALA A 41 -11.57 -38.89 -21.10
C ALA A 41 -12.19 -37.69 -20.35
N ASP A 42 -13.32 -37.15 -20.82
CA ASP A 42 -14.04 -36.07 -20.14
C ASP A 42 -14.54 -36.50 -18.75
N LYS A 43 -15.07 -37.74 -18.66
CA LYS A 43 -15.53 -38.32 -17.39
C LYS A 43 -14.37 -38.45 -16.39
N GLU A 44 -13.21 -38.92 -16.83
CA GLU A 44 -12.04 -39.08 -15.97
C GLU A 44 -11.50 -37.71 -15.52
N ARG A 45 -11.45 -36.74 -16.44
CA ARG A 45 -11.07 -35.35 -16.11
C ARG A 45 -12.03 -34.74 -15.09
N ASN A 46 -13.31 -34.90 -15.25
CA ASN A 46 -14.32 -34.40 -14.32
C ASN A 46 -14.20 -35.05 -12.95
N LYS A 47 -13.92 -36.37 -12.91
CA LYS A 47 -13.65 -37.08 -11.65
C LYS A 47 -12.44 -36.53 -10.88
N GLN A 48 -11.34 -36.29 -11.59
CA GLN A 48 -10.13 -35.67 -11.00
C GLN A 48 -10.41 -34.25 -10.51
N THR A 49 -11.14 -33.45 -11.27
CA THR A 49 -11.54 -32.09 -10.89
C THR A 49 -12.43 -32.08 -9.64
N LEU A 50 -13.37 -33.02 -9.53
CA LEU A 50 -14.20 -33.17 -8.32
C LEU A 50 -13.41 -33.66 -7.10
N ALA A 51 -12.44 -34.56 -7.29
CA ALA A 51 -11.56 -35.01 -6.23
C ALA A 51 -10.71 -33.83 -5.70
N LEU A 52 -10.15 -33.01 -6.59
CA LEU A 52 -9.41 -31.82 -6.21
C LEU A 52 -10.30 -30.80 -5.46
N ALA A 53 -11.52 -30.56 -5.93
CA ALA A 53 -12.48 -29.72 -5.22
C ALA A 53 -12.83 -30.27 -3.83
N GLY A 54 -12.91 -31.60 -3.69
CA GLY A 54 -13.07 -32.28 -2.41
C GLY A 54 -11.91 -32.06 -1.45
N SER A 55 -10.69 -32.15 -1.94
CA SER A 55 -9.46 -31.88 -1.15
C SER A 55 -9.40 -30.43 -0.68
N ILE A 56 -9.70 -29.48 -1.56
CA ILE A 56 -9.76 -28.04 -1.20
C ILE A 56 -10.84 -27.80 -0.13
N LYS A 57 -12.03 -28.43 -0.28
CA LYS A 57 -13.08 -28.34 0.73
C LYS A 57 -12.62 -28.88 2.09
N ALA A 58 -11.95 -30.06 2.11
CA ALA A 58 -11.45 -30.65 3.34
C ALA A 58 -10.43 -29.74 4.02
N GLN A 59 -9.48 -29.17 3.27
CA GLN A 59 -8.52 -28.21 3.78
C GLN A 59 -9.21 -26.98 4.39
N ARG A 60 -10.21 -26.43 3.70
CA ARG A 60 -10.96 -25.26 4.21
C ARG A 60 -11.74 -25.57 5.48
N ILE A 61 -12.28 -26.78 5.64
CA ILE A 61 -12.93 -27.20 6.88
C ILE A 61 -11.92 -27.21 8.03
N VAL A 62 -10.73 -27.77 7.82
CA VAL A 62 -9.65 -27.78 8.79
C VAL A 62 -9.22 -26.36 9.16
N ASP A 63 -9.03 -25.48 8.18
CA ASP A 63 -8.63 -24.07 8.40
C ASP A 63 -9.69 -23.32 9.24
N ILE A 64 -10.98 -23.54 8.95
CA ILE A 64 -12.09 -22.92 9.72
C ILE A 64 -12.14 -23.49 11.15
N GLN A 65 -11.98 -24.80 11.32
CA GLN A 65 -11.98 -25.43 12.63
C GLN A 65 -10.78 -24.98 13.47
N ARG A 66 -9.60 -24.89 12.88
CA ARG A 66 -8.41 -24.33 13.55
C ARG A 66 -8.65 -22.90 14.02
N GLY A 67 -9.26 -22.05 13.18
CA GLY A 67 -9.66 -20.69 13.59
C GLY A 67 -10.71 -20.67 14.68
N ALA A 68 -11.71 -21.57 14.66
CA ALA A 68 -12.78 -21.64 15.63
C ALA A 68 -12.35 -22.22 17.00
N HIS A 69 -11.36 -23.13 17.00
CA HIS A 69 -10.86 -23.78 18.24
C HIS A 69 -9.64 -23.11 18.84
N GLY A 70 -9.27 -21.91 18.34
CA GLY A 70 -8.17 -21.14 18.92
C GLY A 70 -6.80 -21.84 18.84
N PHE A 71 -6.64 -22.85 17.96
CA PHE A 71 -5.33 -23.27 17.53
C PHE A 71 -4.70 -22.08 16.77
N LYS A 72 -4.10 -21.18 17.51
CA LYS A 72 -3.11 -20.27 17.01
C LYS A 72 -1.96 -21.13 16.46
N GLU A 73 -1.99 -21.50 15.19
CA GLU A 73 -0.72 -21.54 14.49
C GLU A 73 -0.12 -20.17 14.80
N ASP A 74 1.15 -20.14 15.23
CA ASP A 74 1.88 -18.90 15.55
C ASP A 74 1.50 -17.81 14.55
N SER A 75 0.43 -17.10 14.86
CA SER A 75 0.02 -15.99 14.02
C SER A 75 1.02 -14.91 14.35
N ARG A 76 1.95 -14.70 13.43
CA ARG A 76 2.90 -13.61 13.50
C ARG A 76 2.18 -12.24 13.62
N GLU A 77 0.86 -12.26 13.71
CA GLU A 77 0.00 -11.09 13.97
C GLU A 77 0.29 -10.43 15.32
N ASP A 78 0.86 -11.16 16.30
CA ASP A 78 1.40 -10.62 17.54
C ASP A 78 2.72 -9.83 17.34
N THR A 79 3.28 -9.82 16.11
CA THR A 79 4.44 -9.01 15.76
C THR A 79 4.14 -7.53 15.98
N LEU A 80 5.06 -6.83 16.63
CA LEU A 80 4.93 -5.39 16.85
C LEU A 80 4.99 -4.64 15.52
N PHE A 81 3.96 -3.84 15.26
CA PHE A 81 3.83 -3.12 13.99
C PHE A 81 4.95 -2.12 13.76
N TYR A 82 5.32 -1.34 14.77
CA TYR A 82 6.35 -0.31 14.61
C TYR A 82 7.74 -0.89 14.39
N ASP A 83 8.06 -2.03 15.00
CA ASP A 83 9.34 -2.71 14.79
C ASP A 83 9.44 -3.22 13.35
N TYR A 84 8.38 -3.85 12.86
CA TYR A 84 8.31 -4.30 11.46
C TYR A 84 8.37 -3.13 10.48
N TYR A 85 7.62 -2.04 10.75
CA TYR A 85 7.62 -0.84 9.91
C TYR A 85 9.02 -0.24 9.81
N ASN A 86 9.73 -0.11 10.93
CA ASN A 86 11.10 0.40 11.00
C ASN A 86 12.06 -0.50 10.22
N ALA A 87 12.03 -1.80 10.45
CA ALA A 87 12.87 -2.77 9.75
C ALA A 87 12.64 -2.70 8.22
N LEU A 88 11.38 -2.62 7.78
CA LEU A 88 11.03 -2.49 6.36
C LEU A 88 11.53 -1.15 5.78
N SER A 89 11.39 -0.05 6.50
CA SER A 89 11.84 1.27 6.05
C SER A 89 13.36 1.33 5.90
N GLU A 90 14.13 0.78 6.84
CA GLU A 90 15.59 0.71 6.76
C GLU A 90 16.07 -0.22 5.63
N LYS A 91 15.40 -1.35 5.41
CA LYS A 91 15.68 -2.23 4.26
C LYS A 91 15.51 -1.50 2.92
N ARG A 92 14.52 -0.59 2.84
CA ARG A 92 14.23 0.20 1.63
C ARG A 92 15.17 1.40 1.48
N LYS A 93 15.68 1.98 2.55
CA LYS A 93 16.65 3.08 2.54
C LYS A 93 17.88 2.78 1.68
N LYS A 94 18.36 1.54 1.70
CA LYS A 94 19.50 1.10 0.90
C LYS A 94 19.22 1.05 -0.62
N LYS A 95 17.95 1.03 -1.03
CA LYS A 95 17.52 0.84 -2.43
C LYS A 95 16.85 2.08 -3.03
N GLU A 96 16.42 3.03 -2.21
CA GLU A 96 15.57 4.14 -2.64
C GLU A 96 16.28 5.49 -2.46
N SER A 97 15.77 6.52 -3.14
CA SER A 97 16.26 7.90 -3.00
C SER A 97 16.00 8.46 -1.60
N SER A 98 16.83 9.40 -1.16
CA SER A 98 16.70 10.07 0.15
C SER A 98 15.33 10.72 0.36
N GLY A 99 14.71 11.26 -0.68
CA GLY A 99 13.36 11.85 -0.62
C GLY A 99 12.27 10.81 -0.34
N ASN A 100 12.38 9.62 -0.91
CA ASN A 100 11.41 8.56 -0.65
C ASN A 100 11.55 8.01 0.77
N PHE A 101 12.78 7.90 1.28
CA PHE A 101 13.03 7.55 2.68
C PHE A 101 12.45 8.60 3.64
N GLY A 102 12.58 9.90 3.35
CA GLY A 102 11.97 10.98 4.12
C GLY A 102 10.44 10.83 4.27
N ASN A 103 9.76 10.31 3.24
CA ASN A 103 8.34 10.01 3.32
C ASN A 103 8.01 8.84 4.26
N TRP A 104 8.87 7.81 4.37
CA TRP A 104 8.71 6.73 5.34
C TRP A 104 8.84 7.25 6.78
N ALA A 105 9.86 8.05 7.06
CA ALA A 105 10.07 8.65 8.37
C ALA A 105 8.94 9.61 8.77
N SER A 106 8.42 10.39 7.82
CA SER A 106 7.29 11.29 8.06
C SER A 106 5.99 10.53 8.30
N CYS A 107 5.74 9.46 7.55
CA CYS A 107 4.59 8.58 7.78
C CYS A 107 4.66 7.95 9.17
N LEU A 108 5.82 7.44 9.59
CA LEU A 108 6.02 6.86 10.93
C LEU A 108 5.67 7.86 12.04
N ARG A 109 6.13 9.12 11.91
CA ARG A 109 5.79 10.16 12.89
C ARG A 109 4.28 10.41 12.98
N HIS A 110 3.57 10.37 11.86
CA HIS A 110 2.12 10.50 11.84
C HIS A 110 1.42 9.28 12.42
N LEU A 111 1.91 8.06 12.15
CA LEU A 111 1.40 6.83 12.75
C LEU A 111 1.55 6.85 14.27
N MET A 112 2.71 7.23 14.79
CA MET A 112 2.95 7.36 16.23
C MET A 112 2.13 8.48 16.88
N LYS A 113 1.81 9.55 16.14
CA LYS A 113 0.92 10.61 16.63
C LYS A 113 -0.54 10.18 16.65
N TYR A 114 -0.95 9.34 15.71
CA TYR A 114 -2.29 8.78 15.64
C TYR A 114 -2.53 7.69 16.69
N ASP A 115 -1.60 6.77 16.81
CA ASP A 115 -1.65 5.69 17.80
C ASP A 115 -0.29 5.54 18.50
N PRO A 116 -0.11 6.15 19.68
CA PRO A 116 1.17 6.18 20.39
C PRO A 116 1.53 4.87 21.10
N ARG A 117 0.68 3.83 21.04
CA ARG A 117 0.91 2.55 21.71
C ARG A 117 2.12 1.84 21.12
N GLN A 118 3.19 1.72 21.86
CA GLN A 118 4.39 0.98 21.46
C GLN A 118 4.14 -0.53 21.31
N SER A 119 3.12 -1.05 22.00
CA SER A 119 2.68 -2.45 21.95
C SER A 119 1.70 -2.74 20.81
N LEU A 120 1.49 -1.80 19.86
CA LEU A 120 0.60 -2.01 18.72
C LEU A 120 1.06 -3.20 17.89
N THR A 121 0.21 -4.20 17.74
CA THR A 121 0.47 -5.41 16.95
C THR A 121 -0.29 -5.37 15.62
N PHE A 122 0.03 -6.26 14.70
CA PHE A 122 -0.75 -6.39 13.47
C PHE A 122 -2.19 -6.86 13.70
N ALA A 123 -2.47 -7.56 14.81
CA ALA A 123 -3.82 -7.95 15.20
C ALA A 123 -4.72 -6.73 15.50
N ASP A 124 -4.14 -5.64 16.01
CA ASP A 124 -4.85 -4.39 16.30
C ASP A 124 -5.18 -3.58 15.04
N ILE A 125 -4.45 -3.81 13.93
CA ILE A 125 -4.60 -3.04 12.69
C ILE A 125 -5.78 -3.58 11.88
N THR A 126 -6.96 -3.21 12.30
CA THR A 126 -8.22 -3.55 11.62
C THR A 126 -8.52 -2.58 10.47
N PRO A 127 -9.45 -2.91 9.54
CA PRO A 127 -9.93 -1.95 8.55
C PRO A 127 -10.45 -0.65 9.16
N LYS A 128 -11.07 -0.71 10.34
CA LYS A 128 -11.54 0.47 11.08
C LYS A 128 -10.37 1.34 11.54
N TRP A 129 -9.29 0.73 12.04
CA TRP A 129 -8.07 1.45 12.43
C TRP A 129 -7.43 2.15 11.23
N VAL A 130 -7.34 1.47 10.08
CA VAL A 130 -6.81 2.04 8.84
C VAL A 130 -7.66 3.22 8.34
N GLN A 131 -8.98 3.08 8.39
CA GLN A 131 -9.89 4.18 8.05
C GLN A 131 -9.71 5.36 9.01
N GLY A 132 -9.59 5.12 10.31
CA GLY A 132 -9.32 6.15 11.30
C GLY A 132 -8.00 6.89 11.04
N PHE A 133 -6.93 6.18 10.64
CA PHE A 133 -5.68 6.83 10.25
C PHE A 133 -5.83 7.67 8.98
N ARG A 134 -6.62 7.21 8.00
CA ARG A 134 -6.96 7.99 6.82
C ARG A 134 -7.67 9.30 7.20
N ASP A 135 -8.68 9.20 8.07
CA ASP A 135 -9.46 10.36 8.51
C ASP A 135 -8.60 11.32 9.37
N TYR A 136 -7.67 10.80 10.16
CA TYR A 136 -6.65 11.61 10.86
C TYR A 136 -5.78 12.39 9.86
N LEU A 137 -5.27 11.75 8.80
CA LEU A 137 -4.48 12.43 7.77
C LEU A 137 -5.30 13.50 7.02
N GLU A 138 -6.61 13.28 6.84
CA GLU A 138 -7.49 14.24 6.16
C GLU A 138 -7.74 15.48 7.00
N ASN A 139 -8.08 15.31 8.28
CA ASN A 139 -8.70 16.35 9.09
C ASN A 139 -7.77 16.94 10.18
N SER A 140 -6.81 16.14 10.69
CA SER A 140 -6.10 16.49 11.92
C SER A 140 -4.58 16.55 11.77
N ALA A 141 -4.03 15.96 10.72
CA ALA A 141 -2.60 15.89 10.54
C ALA A 141 -2.02 17.22 10.03
N GLU A 142 -0.95 17.65 10.67
CA GLU A 142 -0.24 18.88 10.35
C GLU A 142 1.14 18.58 9.75
N ALA A 143 1.59 19.44 8.84
CA ALA A 143 2.94 19.32 8.26
C ALA A 143 4.01 19.52 9.34
N PHE A 144 5.00 18.63 9.38
CA PHE A 144 6.17 18.83 10.23
C PHE A 144 7.07 19.91 9.61
N GLY A 145 7.33 20.99 10.36
CA GLY A 145 8.28 22.02 9.95
C GLY A 145 9.69 21.45 9.84
N CYS A 146 10.37 21.71 8.72
CA CYS A 146 11.78 21.33 8.55
C CYS A 146 12.76 22.42 8.92
N ASP A 147 12.30 23.62 9.27
CA ASP A 147 13.16 24.75 9.57
C ASP A 147 13.02 25.17 11.04
N ARG A 148 14.09 25.00 11.81
CA ARG A 148 14.16 25.39 13.23
C ARG A 148 14.17 26.91 13.44
N ARG A 149 14.41 27.70 12.41
CA ARG A 149 14.59 29.14 12.47
C ARG A 149 13.32 29.95 12.24
N VAL A 150 12.31 29.33 11.64
CA VAL A 150 11.02 30.00 11.35
C VAL A 150 9.93 29.30 12.15
N ARG A 151 9.34 30.03 13.11
CA ARG A 151 8.10 29.63 13.82
C ARG A 151 6.95 29.60 12.78
N ARG A 152 6.86 28.51 12.01
CA ARG A 152 5.81 28.36 11.00
C ARG A 152 4.51 28.01 11.68
N GLU A 153 3.47 28.71 11.27
CA GLU A 153 2.11 28.37 11.59
C GLU A 153 1.83 26.92 11.25
N ARG A 154 1.05 26.27 12.09
CA ARG A 154 0.60 24.89 11.85
C ARG A 154 -0.18 24.86 10.55
N ARG A 155 0.30 24.10 9.59
CA ARG A 155 -0.33 23.97 8.27
C ARG A 155 -0.88 22.56 8.11
N PRO A 156 -2.09 22.42 7.56
CA PRO A 156 -2.62 21.11 7.20
C PRO A 156 -1.71 20.43 6.17
N LEU A 157 -1.76 19.10 6.13
CA LEU A 157 -1.00 18.34 5.13
C LEU A 157 -1.48 18.68 3.72
N SER A 158 -0.54 18.82 2.80
CA SER A 158 -0.86 18.91 1.37
C SER A 158 -1.46 17.57 0.89
N GLN A 159 -2.31 17.65 -0.14
CA GLN A 159 -2.94 16.46 -0.72
C GLN A 159 -1.92 15.40 -1.15
N ASN A 160 -0.80 15.82 -1.76
CA ASN A 160 0.27 14.91 -2.18
C ASN A 160 1.02 14.28 -0.99
N SER A 161 1.14 15.00 0.14
CA SER A 161 1.69 14.43 1.38
C SER A 161 0.78 13.37 1.98
N LYS A 162 -0.55 13.63 2.05
CA LYS A 162 -1.55 12.66 2.49
C LYS A 162 -1.49 11.38 1.66
N HIS A 163 -1.47 11.53 0.33
CA HIS A 163 -1.31 10.42 -0.61
C HIS A 163 -0.02 9.63 -0.36
N SER A 164 1.12 10.32 -0.24
CA SER A 164 2.42 9.69 -0.02
C SER A 164 2.45 8.89 1.29
N TYR A 165 2.00 9.47 2.40
CA TYR A 165 2.04 8.81 3.71
C TYR A 165 1.08 7.63 3.78
N PHE A 166 -0.13 7.77 3.27
CA PHE A 166 -1.09 6.67 3.23
C PHE A 166 -0.59 5.51 2.36
N ASN A 167 0.09 5.80 1.25
CA ASN A 167 0.71 4.77 0.41
C ASN A 167 1.88 4.06 1.10
N LYS A 168 2.61 4.69 2.04
CA LYS A 168 3.64 4.00 2.84
C LYS A 168 3.01 2.97 3.78
N LEU A 169 1.91 3.34 4.46
CA LEU A 169 1.14 2.37 5.25
C LEU A 169 0.62 1.23 4.38
N ARG A 170 0.02 1.55 3.21
CA ARG A 170 -0.47 0.53 2.26
C ARG A 170 0.63 -0.43 1.83
N THR A 171 1.81 0.09 1.53
CA THR A 171 2.97 -0.72 1.11
C THR A 171 3.46 -1.61 2.26
N CYS A 172 3.47 -1.10 3.51
CA CYS A 172 3.84 -1.87 4.69
C CYS A 172 2.87 -3.04 4.92
N LEU A 173 1.55 -2.78 4.91
CA LEU A 173 0.54 -3.80 5.14
C LEU A 173 0.47 -4.83 4.01
N ARG A 174 0.72 -4.42 2.77
CA ARG A 174 0.85 -5.36 1.65
C ARG A 174 2.05 -6.28 1.83
N GLN A 175 3.20 -5.73 2.21
CA GLN A 175 4.40 -6.52 2.46
C GLN A 175 4.20 -7.49 3.64
N ALA A 176 3.56 -7.05 4.72
CA ALA A 176 3.24 -7.92 5.86
C ALA A 176 2.29 -9.08 5.47
N TYR A 177 1.39 -8.85 4.52
CA TYR A 177 0.54 -9.90 3.95
C TYR A 177 1.35 -10.87 3.08
N GLU A 178 2.26 -10.38 2.23
CA GLU A 178 3.17 -11.18 1.40
C GLU A 178 4.15 -12.00 2.26
N ASP A 179 4.61 -11.45 3.39
CA ASP A 179 5.50 -12.12 4.35
C ASP A 179 4.74 -13.12 5.28
N GLY A 180 3.42 -13.23 5.12
CA GLY A 180 2.58 -14.15 5.90
C GLY A 180 2.39 -13.74 7.37
N ILE A 181 2.65 -12.48 7.72
CA ILE A 181 2.44 -11.93 9.07
C ILE A 181 0.95 -11.73 9.33
N ILE A 182 0.22 -11.19 8.36
CA ILE A 182 -1.23 -11.02 8.41
C ILE A 182 -1.92 -11.91 7.38
N ARG A 183 -3.05 -12.49 7.76
CA ARG A 183 -3.83 -13.39 6.89
C ARG A 183 -4.69 -12.65 5.87
N THR A 184 -5.14 -11.47 6.23
CA THR A 184 -5.98 -10.63 5.38
C THR A 184 -5.42 -9.22 5.36
N ASN A 185 -5.40 -8.60 4.18
CA ASN A 185 -4.94 -7.22 4.08
C ASN A 185 -6.04 -6.24 4.54
N PRO A 186 -5.83 -5.50 5.65
CA PRO A 186 -6.84 -4.59 6.21
C PRO A 186 -7.09 -3.35 5.33
N MET A 187 -6.29 -3.13 4.28
CA MET A 187 -6.49 -2.06 3.29
C MET A 187 -7.55 -2.40 2.23
N ARG A 188 -8.06 -3.64 2.22
CA ARG A 188 -9.03 -4.07 1.21
C ARG A 188 -10.32 -3.24 1.30
N GLY A 189 -10.70 -2.61 0.19
CA GLY A 189 -11.89 -1.74 0.10
C GLY A 189 -11.70 -0.32 0.61
N ILE A 190 -10.51 0.05 1.11
CA ILE A 190 -10.23 1.42 1.56
C ILE A 190 -9.55 2.20 0.43
N SER A 191 -10.23 3.26 -0.04
CA SER A 191 -9.70 4.16 -1.06
C SER A 191 -8.57 5.04 -0.50
N GLY A 192 -7.52 5.23 -1.29
CA GLY A 192 -6.44 6.17 -0.97
C GLY A 192 -6.83 7.61 -1.26
N PHE A 193 -5.84 8.50 -1.13
CA PHE A 193 -5.97 9.89 -1.55
C PHE A 193 -5.63 10.02 -3.03
N SER A 194 -6.35 10.89 -3.75
CA SER A 194 -5.96 11.32 -5.09
C SER A 194 -4.77 12.27 -5.02
N THR A 195 -3.95 12.29 -6.05
CA THR A 195 -2.90 13.30 -6.21
C THR A 195 -3.48 14.57 -6.84
N ARG A 196 -2.93 15.72 -6.46
CA ARG A 196 -3.17 16.99 -7.17
C ARG A 196 -1.94 17.31 -8.02
N GLU A 197 -2.16 17.59 -9.28
CA GLU A 197 -1.14 18.25 -10.10
C GLU A 197 -1.01 19.69 -9.63
N GLY A 198 0.21 20.07 -9.23
CA GLY A 198 0.50 21.48 -8.91
C GLY A 198 0.70 22.26 -10.20
N THR A 199 0.14 23.46 -10.26
CA THR A 199 0.51 24.44 -11.28
C THR A 199 1.99 24.76 -11.09
N ARG A 200 2.79 24.50 -12.10
CA ARG A 200 4.22 24.84 -12.08
C ARG A 200 4.35 26.21 -12.75
N GLU A 201 4.86 27.17 -12.02
CA GLU A 201 5.32 28.41 -12.58
C GLU A 201 6.66 28.19 -13.28
N TYR A 202 6.84 28.82 -14.41
CA TYR A 202 8.07 28.78 -15.18
C TYR A 202 8.46 30.22 -15.56
N LEU A 203 9.75 30.43 -15.71
CA LEU A 203 10.26 31.72 -16.19
C LEU A 203 10.17 31.78 -17.71
N THR A 204 9.72 32.91 -18.22
CA THR A 204 9.78 33.20 -19.65
C THR A 204 11.24 33.45 -20.07
N LEU A 205 11.50 33.43 -21.38
CA LEU A 205 12.84 33.71 -21.89
C LEU A 205 13.28 35.16 -21.61
N GLU A 206 12.32 36.11 -21.63
CA GLU A 206 12.56 37.51 -21.28
C GLU A 206 12.98 37.66 -19.80
N GLU A 207 12.31 36.95 -18.88
CA GLU A 207 12.67 36.93 -17.47
C GLU A 207 14.05 36.33 -17.21
N VAL A 208 14.38 35.24 -17.89
CA VAL A 208 15.73 34.64 -17.82
C VAL A 208 16.79 35.60 -18.34
N ARG A 209 16.50 36.36 -19.43
CA ARG A 209 17.42 37.40 -19.97
C ARG A 209 17.59 38.53 -18.98
N ALA A 210 16.49 39.01 -18.37
CA ALA A 210 16.54 40.08 -17.36
C ALA A 210 17.41 39.63 -16.15
N MET A 211 17.20 38.42 -15.67
CA MET A 211 18.03 37.83 -14.60
C MET A 211 19.52 37.74 -15.00
N ALA A 212 19.83 37.44 -16.25
CA ALA A 212 21.21 37.39 -16.73
C ALA A 212 21.89 38.77 -16.66
N GLY A 213 21.13 39.86 -16.88
CA GLY A 213 21.62 41.26 -16.78
C GLY A 213 21.65 41.83 -15.38
N THR A 214 21.01 41.21 -14.37
CA THR A 214 20.91 41.72 -13.00
C THR A 214 22.15 41.37 -12.19
N ASP A 215 22.66 42.25 -11.34
CA ASP A 215 23.77 41.96 -10.43
C ASP A 215 23.35 40.93 -9.36
N CYS A 216 24.31 40.10 -8.94
CA CYS A 216 24.07 39.04 -7.97
C CYS A 216 25.31 38.87 -7.06
N ASP A 217 25.10 38.88 -5.76
CA ASP A 217 26.15 38.68 -4.77
C ASP A 217 26.84 37.30 -4.86
N TYR A 218 26.19 36.36 -5.54
CA TYR A 218 26.69 34.99 -5.74
C TYR A 218 26.79 34.62 -7.23
N PRO A 219 27.82 35.10 -7.95
CA PRO A 219 27.94 34.89 -9.41
C PRO A 219 27.91 33.44 -9.84
N GLU A 220 28.49 32.53 -9.05
CA GLU A 220 28.51 31.09 -9.35
C GLU A 220 27.10 30.48 -9.32
N ILE A 221 26.29 30.87 -8.32
CA ILE A 221 24.90 30.41 -8.20
C ILE A 221 24.08 30.91 -9.40
N LYS A 222 24.28 32.18 -9.79
CA LYS A 222 23.64 32.77 -10.96
C LYS A 222 24.00 32.00 -12.24
N ARG A 223 25.28 31.71 -12.45
CA ARG A 223 25.75 30.94 -13.62
C ARG A 223 25.15 29.54 -13.66
N ALA A 224 25.18 28.83 -12.53
CA ALA A 224 24.57 27.50 -12.39
C ALA A 224 23.06 27.52 -12.67
N PHE A 225 22.36 28.55 -12.19
CA PHE A 225 20.92 28.73 -12.42
C PHE A 225 20.60 28.99 -13.91
N LEU A 226 21.31 29.91 -14.55
CA LEU A 226 21.14 30.22 -15.98
C LEU A 226 21.46 28.99 -16.83
N PHE A 227 22.52 28.27 -16.49
CA PHE A 227 22.87 27.00 -17.14
C PHE A 227 21.74 25.97 -17.02
N ALA A 228 21.15 25.82 -15.83
CA ALA A 228 20.01 24.92 -15.62
C ALA A 228 18.78 25.36 -16.43
N CYS A 229 18.51 26.67 -16.52
CA CYS A 229 17.40 27.20 -17.34
C CYS A 229 17.58 26.89 -18.83
N LEU A 230 18.80 26.99 -19.35
CA LEU A 230 19.09 26.77 -20.78
C LEU A 230 19.18 25.30 -21.16
N THR A 231 19.61 24.43 -20.23
CA THR A 231 19.81 22.99 -20.48
C THR A 231 18.65 22.13 -20.04
N GLY A 232 17.74 22.63 -19.18
CA GLY A 232 16.69 21.85 -18.56
C GLY A 232 17.18 20.86 -17.50
N LEU A 233 18.45 20.90 -17.11
CA LEU A 233 19.01 20.03 -16.08
C LEU A 233 18.46 20.40 -14.70
N ARG A 234 18.24 19.38 -13.88
CA ARG A 234 17.84 19.58 -12.48
C ARG A 234 19.03 20.10 -11.68
N ARG A 235 18.77 20.87 -10.61
CA ARG A 235 19.80 21.34 -9.68
C ARG A 235 20.77 20.22 -9.24
N SER A 236 20.24 19.06 -8.85
CA SER A 236 21.03 17.91 -8.41
C SER A 236 21.96 17.34 -9.50
N ASP A 237 21.64 17.59 -10.78
CA ASP A 237 22.46 17.14 -11.89
C ASP A 237 23.53 18.18 -12.22
N VAL A 238 23.18 19.47 -12.14
CA VAL A 238 24.16 20.58 -12.25
C VAL A 238 25.23 20.51 -11.15
N GLU A 239 24.83 20.22 -9.88
CA GLU A 239 25.75 20.04 -8.76
C GLU A 239 26.77 18.89 -8.95
N LYS A 240 26.50 17.95 -9.85
CA LYS A 240 27.41 16.83 -10.18
C LYS A 240 28.36 17.12 -11.34
N LEU A 241 28.16 18.23 -12.03
CA LEU A 241 29.01 18.64 -13.16
C LEU A 241 30.22 19.47 -12.72
N SER A 242 30.29 19.87 -11.43
CA SER A 242 31.37 20.65 -10.82
C SER A 242 32.41 19.75 -10.19
#